data_744c28b4f4ee6de5647f6abb1144a411
#
_entry.id   744c28b4f4ee6de5647f6abb1144a411
#
_cell.length_a   1.000
_cell.length_b   1.000
_cell.length_c   1.000
_cell.angle_alpha   90.00
_cell.angle_beta   90.00
_cell.angle_gamma   90.00
#
_symmetry.space_group_name_H-M   'P 1'
#
loop_
_entity.id
_entity.type
_entity.pdbx_description
1 polymer ?
#
loop_
_entity_poly.entity_id
_entity_poly.type
_entity_poly.pdbx_seq_one_letter_code
_entity_poly.pdbx_strand_id
1 'polypeptide(L)'
;PVASYTLPKPSVIEEQQPGDSYVYKNKNGSYEIALKSIQRLPWEDEDILAAEFVMTNIDEKKSAPVLKMKAEYLLDGVLIKDGTAEFVTLDNIIGLQPRTSLRFIVLAKIPYTYEFSDIEIVLYEKGNEKDIKISPFTYEKPLNTLRIIEEGMNYRLTDVGRRATIQIKNAQTYEGLDTNIVYTELDITNDEKRMTELTRLHAYFQTEDGTSFPASVSKITGKVAPSG
;
A
#
# COMPACT_ATOMS: atom_id res chain seq x y z
N PRO A 1 16.83 -42.49 -35.03
CA PRO A 1 15.65 -41.75 -34.69
C PRO A 1 16.02 -40.57 -33.78
N VAL A 2 15.92 -39.35 -34.34
CA VAL A 2 16.16 -38.13 -33.61
C VAL A 2 14.86 -37.81 -32.89
N ALA A 3 14.85 -37.84 -31.55
CA ALA A 3 13.69 -37.43 -30.77
C ALA A 3 13.57 -35.88 -30.88
N SER A 4 12.52 -35.43 -31.56
CA SER A 4 12.17 -34.00 -31.59
C SER A 4 11.46 -33.66 -30.29
N TYR A 5 12.09 -32.87 -29.45
CA TYR A 5 11.48 -32.26 -28.28
C TYR A 5 10.79 -30.94 -28.70
N THR A 6 9.48 -30.93 -28.61
CA THR A 6 8.72 -29.67 -28.78
C THR A 6 8.67 -28.99 -27.43
N LEU A 7 9.42 -27.89 -27.28
CA LEU A 7 9.31 -27.04 -26.08
C LEU A 7 7.86 -26.51 -26.01
N PRO A 8 7.21 -26.59 -24.85
CA PRO A 8 5.93 -25.93 -24.67
C PRO A 8 6.09 -24.45 -24.92
N LYS A 9 5.18 -23.86 -25.72
CA LYS A 9 5.14 -22.41 -25.91
C LYS A 9 5.03 -21.77 -24.53
N PRO A 10 5.85 -20.74 -24.22
CA PRO A 10 5.67 -19.98 -23.01
C PRO A 10 4.22 -19.44 -23.00
N SER A 11 3.51 -19.67 -21.89
CA SER A 11 2.19 -19.08 -21.70
C SER A 11 2.36 -17.56 -21.75
N VAL A 12 1.61 -16.90 -22.63
CA VAL A 12 1.54 -15.45 -22.64
C VAL A 12 0.97 -15.03 -21.29
N ILE A 13 1.74 -14.29 -20.51
CA ILE A 13 1.27 -13.73 -19.25
C ILE A 13 0.33 -12.60 -19.65
N GLU A 14 -0.97 -12.76 -19.42
CA GLU A 14 -1.95 -11.71 -19.64
C GLU A 14 -1.73 -10.58 -18.63
N GLU A 15 -1.79 -9.33 -19.09
CA GLU A 15 -1.77 -8.15 -18.23
C GLU A 15 -3.01 -8.15 -17.34
N GLN A 16 -2.82 -7.90 -16.05
CA GLN A 16 -3.91 -7.87 -15.08
C GLN A 16 -4.39 -6.45 -14.86
N GLN A 17 -5.70 -6.24 -14.84
CA GLN A 17 -6.32 -4.96 -14.52
C GLN A 17 -6.45 -4.76 -13.01
N PRO A 18 -6.51 -3.50 -12.52
CA PRO A 18 -6.71 -3.21 -11.10
C PRO A 18 -7.99 -3.86 -10.56
N GLY A 19 -7.86 -4.52 -9.43
CA GLY A 19 -8.94 -5.26 -8.81
C GLY A 19 -9.10 -6.69 -9.31
N ASP A 20 -8.44 -7.03 -10.43
CA ASP A 20 -8.33 -8.40 -10.86
C ASP A 20 -7.33 -9.15 -10.00
N SER A 21 -7.52 -10.45 -9.89
CA SER A 21 -6.62 -11.31 -9.15
C SER A 21 -5.84 -12.19 -10.11
N TYR A 22 -4.59 -12.47 -9.73
CA TYR A 22 -3.74 -13.41 -10.45
C TYR A 22 -3.47 -14.63 -9.58
N VAL A 23 -3.72 -15.83 -10.15
CA VAL A 23 -3.44 -17.08 -9.45
C VAL A 23 -2.03 -17.53 -9.75
N TYR A 24 -1.20 -17.53 -8.72
CA TYR A 24 0.18 -18.00 -8.76
C TYR A 24 0.33 -19.34 -8.02
N LYS A 25 0.96 -20.31 -8.67
CA LYS A 25 1.21 -21.64 -8.10
C LYS A 25 2.69 -21.96 -8.15
N ASN A 26 3.21 -22.42 -7.02
CA ASN A 26 4.56 -22.96 -6.91
C ASN A 26 4.54 -24.27 -6.09
N LYS A 27 5.71 -24.82 -5.81
CA LYS A 27 5.86 -26.06 -5.02
C LYS A 27 5.33 -25.97 -3.58
N ASN A 28 5.19 -24.74 -3.05
CA ASN A 28 4.85 -24.48 -1.65
C ASN A 28 3.36 -24.16 -1.44
N GLY A 29 2.63 -23.78 -2.51
CA GLY A 29 1.22 -23.40 -2.37
C GLY A 29 0.60 -22.81 -3.63
N SER A 30 -0.66 -22.45 -3.49
CA SER A 30 -1.45 -21.73 -4.50
C SER A 30 -1.93 -20.42 -3.92
N TYR A 31 -1.66 -19.32 -4.58
CA TYR A 31 -1.91 -17.97 -4.10
C TYR A 31 -2.74 -17.21 -5.12
N GLU A 32 -3.67 -16.43 -4.64
CA GLU A 32 -4.34 -15.39 -5.40
C GLU A 32 -3.78 -14.04 -4.94
N ILE A 33 -3.30 -13.23 -5.88
CA ILE A 33 -2.71 -11.92 -5.61
C ILE A 33 -3.55 -10.88 -6.34
N ALA A 34 -4.03 -9.86 -5.61
CA ALA A 34 -4.87 -8.81 -6.17
C ALA A 34 -4.34 -7.42 -5.79
N LEU A 35 -4.18 -6.54 -6.78
CA LEU A 35 -3.93 -5.11 -6.59
C LEU A 35 -5.22 -4.42 -6.15
N LYS A 36 -5.20 -3.72 -5.02
CA LYS A 36 -6.37 -3.05 -4.45
C LYS A 36 -6.40 -1.56 -4.74
N SER A 37 -5.28 -0.89 -4.56
CA SER A 37 -5.18 0.56 -4.76
C SER A 37 -3.75 0.98 -5.02
N ILE A 38 -3.58 2.13 -5.68
CA ILE A 38 -2.32 2.86 -5.72
C ILE A 38 -2.57 4.27 -5.23
N GLN A 39 -1.69 4.76 -4.36
CA GLN A 39 -1.69 6.13 -3.85
C GLN A 39 -0.38 6.80 -4.20
N ARG A 40 -0.44 8.09 -4.51
CA ARG A 40 0.72 8.96 -4.60
C ARG A 40 0.74 9.84 -3.37
N LEU A 41 1.77 9.68 -2.55
CA LEU A 41 1.91 10.35 -1.25
C LEU A 41 3.07 11.34 -1.32
N PRO A 42 2.85 12.62 -1.04
CA PRO A 42 3.93 13.60 -0.98
C PRO A 42 4.96 13.24 0.10
N TRP A 43 6.23 13.45 -0.20
CA TRP A 43 7.31 13.19 0.75
C TRP A 43 8.52 14.08 0.46
N GLU A 44 8.61 15.22 1.13
CA GLU A 44 9.69 16.20 0.91
C GLU A 44 9.81 16.63 -0.56
N ASP A 45 10.96 16.39 -1.20
CA ASP A 45 11.24 16.65 -2.61
C ASP A 45 10.95 15.46 -3.54
N GLU A 46 10.43 14.38 -2.98
CA GLU A 46 10.01 13.17 -3.69
C GLU A 46 8.53 12.87 -3.39
N ASP A 47 7.93 12.02 -4.21
CA ASP A 47 6.66 11.38 -3.89
C ASP A 47 6.87 9.88 -3.70
N ILE A 48 6.02 9.28 -2.87
CA ILE A 48 5.98 7.83 -2.68
C ILE A 48 4.77 7.27 -3.41
N LEU A 49 5.00 6.37 -4.35
CA LEU A 49 3.95 5.51 -4.89
C LEU A 49 3.77 4.32 -3.95
N ALA A 50 2.57 4.17 -3.42
CA ALA A 50 2.21 3.09 -2.50
C ALA A 50 1.10 2.23 -3.12
N ALA A 51 1.45 1.01 -3.56
CA ALA A 51 0.49 0.05 -4.09
C ALA A 51 0.13 -0.99 -3.03
N GLU A 52 -1.14 -1.07 -2.69
CA GLU A 52 -1.67 -2.06 -1.76
C GLU A 52 -2.11 -3.32 -2.50
N PHE A 53 -1.61 -4.45 -2.04
CA PHE A 53 -1.96 -5.78 -2.52
C PHE A 53 -2.54 -6.65 -1.41
N VAL A 54 -3.35 -7.61 -1.83
CA VAL A 54 -3.82 -8.71 -0.99
C VAL A 54 -3.34 -10.03 -1.60
N MET A 55 -2.67 -10.85 -0.81
CA MET A 55 -2.29 -12.21 -1.17
C MET A 55 -3.09 -13.20 -0.33
N THR A 56 -3.82 -14.09 -0.98
CA THR A 56 -4.68 -15.10 -0.35
C THR A 56 -4.15 -16.50 -0.65
N ASN A 57 -4.00 -17.34 0.37
CA ASN A 57 -3.80 -18.75 0.15
C ASN A 57 -5.14 -19.40 -0.28
N ILE A 58 -5.23 -19.82 -1.54
CA ILE A 58 -6.46 -20.40 -2.10
C ILE A 58 -6.58 -21.91 -1.91
N ASP A 59 -5.59 -22.56 -1.28
CA ASP A 59 -5.71 -23.97 -0.89
C ASP A 59 -6.75 -24.12 0.22
N GLU A 60 -7.53 -25.18 0.18
CA GLU A 60 -8.58 -25.44 1.18
C GLU A 60 -8.09 -26.17 2.42
N LYS A 61 -6.95 -26.82 2.33
CA LYS A 61 -6.50 -27.76 3.36
C LYS A 61 -5.07 -27.53 3.82
N LYS A 62 -4.25 -26.88 3.01
CA LYS A 62 -2.82 -26.73 3.29
C LYS A 62 -2.47 -25.27 3.58
N SER A 63 -1.73 -25.07 4.66
CA SER A 63 -1.07 -23.79 4.92
C SER A 63 0.07 -23.60 3.93
N ALA A 64 0.33 -22.35 3.55
CA ALA A 64 1.38 -21.98 2.64
C ALA A 64 2.30 -20.93 3.27
N PRO A 65 3.60 -20.90 3.00
CA PRO A 65 4.50 -19.85 3.49
C PRO A 65 4.15 -18.53 2.81
N VAL A 66 4.47 -17.43 3.49
CA VAL A 66 4.45 -16.10 2.84
C VAL A 66 5.55 -16.06 1.79
N LEU A 67 5.21 -15.60 0.58
CA LEU A 67 6.17 -15.51 -0.52
C LEU A 67 7.20 -14.41 -0.22
N LYS A 68 8.47 -14.70 -0.46
CA LYS A 68 9.51 -13.67 -0.52
C LYS A 68 9.44 -13.03 -1.89
N MET A 69 9.03 -11.78 -1.94
CA MET A 69 8.78 -11.11 -3.21
C MET A 69 9.72 -9.93 -3.45
N LYS A 70 9.80 -9.53 -4.71
CA LYS A 70 10.37 -8.31 -5.22
C LYS A 70 9.33 -7.69 -6.16
N ALA A 71 9.34 -6.38 -6.26
CA ALA A 71 8.52 -5.68 -7.21
C ALA A 71 9.34 -4.68 -8.02
N GLU A 72 8.85 -4.34 -9.20
CA GLU A 72 9.39 -3.32 -10.07
C GLU A 72 8.24 -2.43 -10.53
N TYR A 73 8.44 -1.11 -10.50
CA TYR A 73 7.52 -0.14 -11.06
C TYR A 73 7.99 0.29 -12.45
N LEU A 74 7.07 0.27 -13.39
CA LEU A 74 7.23 0.90 -14.70
C LEU A 74 6.21 2.04 -14.81
N LEU A 75 6.67 3.23 -15.13
CA LEU A 75 5.84 4.40 -15.37
C LEU A 75 6.00 4.76 -16.86
N ASP A 76 4.89 4.77 -17.60
CA ASP A 76 4.90 4.91 -19.08
C ASP A 76 5.91 3.96 -19.75
N GLY A 77 6.01 2.73 -19.23
CA GLY A 77 6.95 1.71 -19.72
C GLY A 77 8.40 1.90 -19.28
N VAL A 78 8.72 2.94 -18.49
CA VAL A 78 10.07 3.22 -17.99
C VAL A 78 10.24 2.62 -16.59
N LEU A 79 11.24 1.74 -16.43
CA LEU A 79 11.58 1.15 -15.13
C LEU A 79 12.16 2.20 -14.18
N ILE A 80 11.56 2.34 -13.00
CA ILE A 80 12.07 3.20 -11.93
C ILE A 80 13.23 2.48 -11.22
N LYS A 81 14.46 2.95 -11.48
CA LYS A 81 15.70 2.28 -11.03
C LYS A 81 16.04 2.51 -9.56
N ASP A 82 15.71 3.67 -9.01
CA ASP A 82 16.05 4.04 -7.64
C ASP A 82 14.96 3.65 -6.62
N GLY A 83 13.82 3.21 -7.11
CA GLY A 83 12.81 2.56 -6.31
C GLY A 83 13.10 1.06 -6.22
N THR A 84 14.01 0.65 -5.33
CA THR A 84 13.87 -0.70 -4.78
C THR A 84 12.52 -0.71 -4.10
N ALA A 85 11.54 -1.27 -4.79
CA ALA A 85 10.19 -1.34 -4.24
C ALA A 85 10.29 -2.00 -2.87
N GLU A 86 10.14 -1.20 -1.82
CA GLU A 86 10.15 -1.70 -0.47
C GLU A 86 8.88 -2.50 -0.25
N PHE A 87 9.06 -3.71 0.23
CA PHE A 87 7.98 -4.61 0.51
C PHE A 87 7.65 -4.55 2.00
N VAL A 88 6.49 -3.98 2.31
CA VAL A 88 6.04 -3.82 3.70
C VAL A 88 4.82 -4.72 3.92
N THR A 89 4.95 -5.69 4.81
CA THR A 89 3.80 -6.48 5.28
C THR A 89 3.06 -5.72 6.37
N LEU A 90 1.75 -5.62 6.23
CA LEU A 90 0.89 -4.97 7.23
C LEU A 90 0.56 -5.89 8.41
N ASP A 91 0.74 -7.18 8.24
CA ASP A 91 0.43 -8.21 9.23
C ASP A 91 1.68 -9.05 9.54
N ASN A 92 1.94 -9.31 10.82
CA ASN A 92 3.05 -10.18 11.26
C ASN A 92 2.61 -11.66 11.19
N ILE A 93 2.62 -12.23 9.98
CA ILE A 93 2.27 -13.64 9.78
C ILE A 93 3.48 -14.41 9.22
N ILE A 94 3.75 -15.57 9.78
CA ILE A 94 4.82 -16.47 9.33
C ILE A 94 4.37 -17.33 8.14
N GLY A 95 3.06 -17.58 8.04
CA GLY A 95 2.46 -18.37 6.97
C GLY A 95 0.97 -18.15 6.88
N LEU A 96 0.43 -18.39 5.70
CA LEU A 96 -0.99 -18.27 5.38
C LEU A 96 -1.71 -19.59 5.63
N GLN A 97 -2.65 -19.58 6.55
CA GLN A 97 -3.57 -20.69 6.73
C GLN A 97 -4.46 -20.88 5.49
N PRO A 98 -5.13 -22.02 5.31
CA PRO A 98 -6.10 -22.19 4.23
C PRO A 98 -7.12 -21.05 4.21
N ARG A 99 -7.35 -20.48 3.03
CA ARG A 99 -8.33 -19.39 2.80
C ARG A 99 -8.08 -18.10 3.59
N THR A 100 -6.86 -17.91 4.14
CA THR A 100 -6.50 -16.64 4.77
C THR A 100 -5.69 -15.75 3.86
N SER A 101 -5.75 -14.44 4.14
CA SER A 101 -5.11 -13.41 3.34
C SER A 101 -4.10 -12.61 4.15
N LEU A 102 -3.12 -12.06 3.46
CA LEU A 102 -2.12 -11.11 3.95
C LEU A 102 -2.20 -9.85 3.10
N ARG A 103 -2.19 -8.69 3.73
CA ARG A 103 -2.02 -7.40 3.04
C ARG A 103 -0.57 -6.97 3.04
N PHE A 104 -0.11 -6.44 1.93
CA PHE A 104 1.22 -5.87 1.80
C PHE A 104 1.20 -4.64 0.91
N ILE A 105 2.17 -3.76 1.11
CA ILE A 105 2.36 -2.55 0.33
C ILE A 105 3.70 -2.63 -0.39
N VAL A 106 3.70 -2.20 -1.63
CA VAL A 106 4.90 -2.01 -2.44
C VAL A 106 5.11 -0.51 -2.57
N LEU A 107 6.27 -0.01 -2.14
CA LEU A 107 6.62 1.40 -2.15
C LEU A 107 7.68 1.68 -3.20
N ALA A 108 7.54 2.77 -3.93
CA ALA A 108 8.59 3.32 -4.79
C ALA A 108 8.64 4.83 -4.63
N LYS A 109 9.83 5.43 -4.67
CA LYS A 109 10.03 6.86 -4.67
C LYS A 109 10.18 7.38 -6.09
N ILE A 110 9.58 8.53 -6.35
CA ILE A 110 9.67 9.24 -7.62
C ILE A 110 9.87 10.73 -7.36
N PRO A 111 10.54 11.48 -8.24
CA PRO A 111 10.57 12.93 -8.13
C PRO A 111 9.15 13.49 -8.13
N TYR A 112 8.85 14.48 -7.27
CA TYR A 112 7.50 15.06 -7.18
C TYR A 112 7.04 15.70 -8.51
N THR A 113 7.98 16.13 -9.34
CA THR A 113 7.71 16.71 -10.67
C THR A 113 7.51 15.67 -11.77
N TYR A 114 7.64 14.38 -11.45
CA TYR A 114 7.52 13.34 -12.47
C TYR A 114 6.04 13.10 -12.82
N GLU A 115 5.69 13.42 -14.06
CA GLU A 115 4.36 13.18 -14.62
C GLU A 115 4.35 11.87 -15.41
N PHE A 116 3.29 11.09 -15.28
CA PHE A 116 3.08 9.84 -15.99
C PHE A 116 1.59 9.56 -16.11
N SER A 117 1.23 8.74 -17.10
CA SER A 117 -0.15 8.33 -17.37
C SER A 117 -0.41 6.89 -16.98
N ASP A 118 0.57 6.01 -17.21
CA ASP A 118 0.43 4.58 -17.04
C ASP A 118 1.33 4.05 -15.93
N ILE A 119 0.80 3.13 -15.13
CA ILE A 119 1.54 2.43 -14.09
C ILE A 119 1.42 0.93 -14.32
N GLU A 120 2.58 0.28 -14.42
CA GLU A 120 2.68 -1.16 -14.33
C GLU A 120 3.53 -1.54 -13.11
N ILE A 121 3.07 -2.51 -12.33
CA ILE A 121 3.83 -3.10 -11.22
C ILE A 121 4.05 -4.57 -11.53
N VAL A 122 5.31 -4.96 -11.64
CA VAL A 122 5.67 -6.35 -11.89
C VAL A 122 6.12 -7.00 -10.59
N LEU A 123 5.44 -8.08 -10.20
CA LEU A 123 5.79 -8.86 -9.02
C LEU A 123 6.63 -10.07 -9.41
N TYR A 124 7.62 -10.38 -8.57
CA TYR A 124 8.49 -11.54 -8.69
C TYR A 124 8.56 -12.30 -7.37
N GLU A 125 8.56 -13.64 -7.42
CA GLU A 125 9.01 -14.46 -6.30
C GLU A 125 10.54 -14.51 -6.30
N LYS A 126 11.18 -14.18 -5.17
CA LYS A 126 12.64 -14.28 -5.02
C LYS A 126 13.07 -15.75 -5.04
N GLY A 127 13.85 -16.10 -6.04
CA GLY A 127 14.50 -17.41 -6.16
C GLY A 127 15.93 -17.40 -5.62
N ASN A 128 16.51 -18.59 -5.45
CA ASN A 128 17.92 -18.70 -5.01
C ASN A 128 18.90 -18.29 -6.12
N GLU A 129 18.59 -18.61 -7.37
CA GLU A 129 19.44 -18.32 -8.53
C GLU A 129 18.85 -17.24 -9.44
N LYS A 130 17.53 -17.25 -9.58
CA LYS A 130 16.78 -16.33 -10.44
C LYS A 130 15.40 -16.05 -9.87
N ASP A 131 14.99 -14.79 -9.94
CA ASP A 131 13.64 -14.36 -9.59
C ASP A 131 12.64 -14.86 -10.64
N ILE A 132 11.48 -15.30 -10.18
CA ILE A 132 10.41 -15.86 -11.02
C ILE A 132 9.33 -14.77 -11.16
N LYS A 133 9.08 -14.33 -12.38
CA LYS A 133 8.01 -13.37 -12.66
C LYS A 133 6.66 -13.98 -12.31
N ILE A 134 5.89 -13.31 -11.46
CA ILE A 134 4.54 -13.73 -11.08
C ILE A 134 3.53 -13.16 -12.08
N SER A 135 3.37 -11.84 -12.10
CA SER A 135 2.49 -11.14 -13.04
C SER A 135 2.83 -9.65 -13.13
N PRO A 136 2.57 -8.98 -14.25
CA PRO A 136 2.41 -7.54 -14.30
C PRO A 136 0.99 -7.16 -13.84
N PHE A 137 0.86 -6.03 -13.16
CA PHE A 137 -0.41 -5.39 -12.78
C PHE A 137 -0.40 -3.98 -13.35
N THR A 138 -1.39 -3.65 -14.16
CA THR A 138 -1.56 -2.31 -14.72
C THR A 138 -2.60 -1.51 -13.94
N TYR A 139 -2.43 -0.19 -13.85
CA TYR A 139 -3.31 0.69 -13.13
C TYR A 139 -3.66 1.92 -13.98
N GLU A 140 -4.84 1.88 -14.60
CA GLU A 140 -5.34 2.92 -15.51
C GLU A 140 -6.28 3.94 -14.82
N LYS A 141 -6.55 3.75 -13.52
CA LYS A 141 -7.45 4.65 -12.78
C LYS A 141 -6.68 5.85 -12.25
N PRO A 142 -7.35 6.98 -12.02
CA PRO A 142 -6.74 8.08 -11.29
C PRO A 142 -6.21 7.60 -9.95
N LEU A 143 -5.00 8.03 -9.61
CA LEU A 143 -4.43 7.73 -8.30
C LEU A 143 -5.33 8.26 -7.18
N ASN A 144 -5.41 7.52 -6.09
CA ASN A 144 -6.11 8.00 -4.93
C ASN A 144 -5.38 9.23 -4.38
N THR A 145 -6.06 10.38 -4.38
CA THR A 145 -5.54 11.60 -3.79
C THR A 145 -5.73 11.57 -2.28
N LEU A 146 -4.84 12.24 -1.57
CA LEU A 146 -5.01 12.47 -0.13
C LEU A 146 -6.31 13.23 0.11
N ARG A 147 -7.07 12.78 1.12
CA ARG A 147 -8.29 13.46 1.51
C ARG A 147 -7.95 14.69 2.33
N ILE A 148 -8.38 15.85 1.88
CA ILE A 148 -8.29 17.09 2.63
C ILE A 148 -9.38 17.07 3.72
N ILE A 149 -8.99 17.38 4.95
CA ILE A 149 -9.89 17.49 6.09
C ILE A 149 -9.74 18.92 6.64
N GLU A 150 -10.84 19.66 6.63
CA GLU A 150 -10.90 20.99 7.18
C GLU A 150 -11.24 20.95 8.68
N GLU A 151 -10.92 22.04 9.39
CA GLU A 151 -11.26 22.19 10.80
C GLU A 151 -12.77 21.98 11.03
N GLY A 152 -13.12 21.23 12.05
CA GLY A 152 -14.50 20.87 12.40
C GLY A 152 -15.12 19.75 11.57
N MET A 153 -14.47 19.31 10.48
CA MET A 153 -14.93 18.16 9.70
C MET A 153 -14.55 16.83 10.34
N ASN A 154 -15.42 15.84 10.15
CA ASN A 154 -15.22 14.48 10.60
C ASN A 154 -14.60 13.62 9.49
N TYR A 155 -13.52 12.94 9.83
CA TYR A 155 -12.94 11.87 9.02
C TYR A 155 -13.22 10.52 9.65
N ARG A 156 -13.84 9.60 8.90
CA ARG A 156 -14.19 8.27 9.39
C ARG A 156 -13.24 7.21 8.84
N LEU A 157 -12.63 6.47 9.75
CA LEU A 157 -11.97 5.20 9.46
C LEU A 157 -13.01 4.09 9.48
N THR A 158 -13.08 3.32 8.39
CA THR A 158 -14.15 2.32 8.18
C THR A 158 -13.64 0.88 8.31
N ASP A 159 -12.37 0.67 8.61
CA ASP A 159 -11.79 -0.66 8.76
C ASP A 159 -12.45 -1.43 9.90
N VAL A 160 -12.99 -2.60 9.62
CA VAL A 160 -13.64 -3.45 10.61
C VAL A 160 -12.68 -3.81 11.74
N GLY A 161 -13.13 -3.55 12.99
CA GLY A 161 -12.33 -3.75 14.20
C GLY A 161 -11.44 -2.56 14.57
N ARG A 162 -11.39 -1.50 13.75
CA ARG A 162 -10.62 -0.27 13.96
C ARG A 162 -11.37 0.98 13.51
N ARG A 163 -12.69 0.91 13.46
CA ARG A 163 -13.52 2.07 13.09
C ARG A 163 -13.35 3.19 14.09
N ALA A 164 -13.11 4.38 13.59
CA ALA A 164 -12.97 5.57 14.42
C ALA A 164 -13.39 6.82 13.65
N THR A 165 -13.84 7.84 14.37
CA THR A 165 -14.09 9.16 13.84
C THR A 165 -13.01 10.10 14.34
N ILE A 166 -12.36 10.81 13.44
CA ILE A 166 -11.30 11.79 13.72
C ILE A 166 -11.85 13.17 13.36
N GLN A 167 -11.69 14.14 14.25
CA GLN A 167 -12.05 15.53 14.03
C GLN A 167 -10.87 16.43 14.32
N ILE A 168 -10.61 17.40 13.45
CA ILE A 168 -9.66 18.49 13.71
C ILE A 168 -10.35 19.51 14.61
N LYS A 169 -9.82 19.68 15.82
CA LYS A 169 -10.33 20.61 16.82
C LYS A 169 -9.80 22.00 16.66
N ASN A 170 -8.51 22.09 16.40
CA ASN A 170 -7.80 23.35 16.39
C ASN A 170 -6.55 23.22 15.53
N ALA A 171 -6.28 24.21 14.70
CA ALA A 171 -5.06 24.34 13.93
C ALA A 171 -4.42 25.69 14.26
N GLN A 172 -3.15 25.70 14.67
CA GLN A 172 -2.42 26.91 15.05
C GLN A 172 -1.08 26.96 14.33
N THR A 173 -0.70 28.13 13.86
CA THR A 173 0.62 28.39 13.31
C THR A 173 1.42 29.22 14.29
N TYR A 174 2.60 28.75 14.63
CA TYR A 174 3.58 29.48 15.44
C TYR A 174 4.67 29.99 14.51
N GLU A 175 4.78 31.30 14.38
CA GLU A 175 5.80 31.93 13.57
C GLU A 175 7.14 31.99 14.33
N GLY A 176 8.19 31.43 13.74
CA GLY A 176 9.57 31.52 14.21
C GLY A 176 10.39 32.46 13.33
N LEU A 177 11.64 32.69 13.71
CA LEU A 177 12.54 33.55 12.95
C LEU A 177 12.89 32.98 11.57
N ASP A 178 13.09 31.68 11.49
CA ASP A 178 13.52 30.97 10.28
C ASP A 178 12.56 29.88 9.82
N THR A 179 11.61 29.47 10.67
CA THR A 179 10.66 28.38 10.38
C THR A 179 9.33 28.62 11.07
N ASN A 180 8.24 28.22 10.43
CA ASN A 180 6.93 28.18 11.03
C ASN A 180 6.58 26.77 11.50
N ILE A 181 5.95 26.65 12.65
CA ILE A 181 5.46 25.39 13.18
C ILE A 181 3.94 25.40 13.10
N VAL A 182 3.38 24.44 12.37
CA VAL A 182 1.94 24.21 12.35
C VAL A 182 1.61 23.10 13.33
N TYR A 183 0.71 23.36 14.25
CA TYR A 183 0.24 22.42 15.26
C TYR A 183 -1.26 22.20 15.11
N THR A 184 -1.69 20.95 15.18
CA THR A 184 -3.10 20.58 15.06
C THR A 184 -3.48 19.61 16.17
N GLU A 185 -4.59 19.89 16.86
CA GLU A 185 -5.19 18.99 17.84
C GLU A 185 -6.28 18.14 17.18
N LEU A 186 -6.22 16.84 17.42
CA LEU A 186 -7.17 15.85 16.89
C LEU A 186 -8.00 15.25 18.03
N ASP A 187 -9.33 15.26 17.88
CA ASP A 187 -10.23 14.42 18.67
C ASP A 187 -10.46 13.10 17.93
N ILE A 188 -10.29 12.00 18.64
CA ILE A 188 -10.47 10.67 18.08
C ILE A 188 -11.48 9.90 18.90
N THR A 189 -12.58 9.50 18.25
CA THR A 189 -13.66 8.73 18.83
C THR A 189 -13.58 7.29 18.31
N ASN A 190 -13.55 6.32 19.22
CA ASN A 190 -13.61 4.91 18.84
C ASN A 190 -15.07 4.49 18.56
N ASP A 191 -15.34 4.14 17.30
CA ASP A 191 -16.69 3.73 16.84
C ASP A 191 -16.93 2.22 16.98
N GLU A 192 -15.98 1.49 17.58
CA GLU A 192 -16.12 0.07 17.87
C GLU A 192 -16.79 -0.17 19.24
N LYS A 193 -17.39 -1.33 19.40
CA LYS A 193 -18.00 -1.75 20.68
C LYS A 193 -16.99 -2.20 21.75
N ARG A 194 -15.71 -2.24 21.38
CA ARG A 194 -14.60 -2.73 22.25
C ARG A 194 -13.48 -1.71 22.26
N MET A 195 -12.65 -1.77 23.30
CA MET A 195 -11.39 -1.02 23.32
C MET A 195 -10.51 -1.49 22.14
N THR A 196 -10.04 -0.57 21.34
CA THR A 196 -9.18 -0.86 20.20
C THR A 196 -7.96 0.04 20.15
N GLU A 197 -6.89 -0.45 19.56
CA GLU A 197 -5.75 0.37 19.20
C GLU A 197 -6.09 1.11 17.91
N LEU A 198 -5.77 2.38 17.87
CA LEU A 198 -5.96 3.19 16.68
C LEU A 198 -5.01 2.74 15.56
N THR A 199 -5.51 2.83 14.35
CA THR A 199 -4.67 2.69 13.16
C THR A 199 -3.60 3.80 13.17
N ARG A 200 -2.39 3.46 12.73
CA ARG A 200 -1.33 4.46 12.55
C ARG A 200 -1.77 5.47 11.49
N LEU A 201 -1.81 6.73 11.88
CA LEU A 201 -2.18 7.83 10.99
C LEU A 201 -0.92 8.42 10.36
N HIS A 202 -1.01 8.74 9.09
CA HIS A 202 -0.09 9.61 8.38
C HIS A 202 -0.87 10.85 7.98
N ALA A 203 -0.33 12.02 8.26
CA ALA A 203 -0.96 13.30 7.98
C ALA A 203 0.02 14.22 7.25
N TYR A 204 -0.53 15.17 6.51
CA TYR A 204 0.21 16.18 5.78
C TYR A 204 -0.48 17.52 5.98
N PHE A 205 0.30 18.59 6.06
CA PHE A 205 -0.21 19.93 5.91
C PHE A 205 -0.07 20.35 4.45
N GLN A 206 -1.10 20.96 3.89
CA GLN A 206 -1.06 21.50 2.54
C GLN A 206 -1.19 23.02 2.59
N THR A 207 -0.30 23.73 1.91
CA THR A 207 -0.35 25.18 1.74
C THR A 207 -1.33 25.56 0.62
N GLU A 208 -1.69 26.83 0.53
CA GLU A 208 -2.62 27.34 -0.49
C GLU A 208 -2.13 27.11 -1.93
N ASP A 209 -0.82 27.08 -2.13
CA ASP A 209 -0.19 26.78 -3.43
C ASP A 209 -0.17 25.28 -3.78
N GLY A 210 -0.69 24.41 -2.87
CA GLY A 210 -0.78 22.97 -3.07
C GLY A 210 0.44 22.17 -2.57
N THR A 211 1.48 22.84 -2.05
CA THR A 211 2.65 22.16 -1.49
C THR A 211 2.26 21.38 -0.23
N SER A 212 2.70 20.12 -0.12
CA SER A 212 2.37 19.26 1.01
C SER A 212 3.59 18.96 1.87
N PHE A 213 3.45 19.09 3.19
CA PHE A 213 4.48 18.82 4.19
C PHE A 213 4.07 17.69 5.10
N PRO A 214 4.89 16.65 5.31
CA PRO A 214 4.58 15.57 6.22
C PRO A 214 4.46 16.08 7.66
N ALA A 215 3.42 15.63 8.36
CA ALA A 215 3.18 15.97 9.75
C ALA A 215 3.63 14.85 10.68
N SER A 216 4.29 15.21 11.77
CA SER A 216 4.55 14.27 12.86
C SER A 216 3.29 14.09 13.70
N VAL A 217 2.67 12.93 13.61
CA VAL A 217 1.54 12.58 14.46
C VAL A 217 2.07 12.02 15.78
N SER A 218 1.80 12.72 16.89
CA SER A 218 2.18 12.25 18.23
C SER A 218 1.51 10.91 18.51
N LYS A 219 2.29 9.95 18.98
CA LYS A 219 1.79 8.61 19.26
C LYS A 219 0.77 8.67 20.40
N ILE A 220 -0.47 8.35 20.08
CA ILE A 220 -1.48 8.07 21.07
C ILE A 220 -1.13 6.70 21.66
N THR A 221 -0.64 6.71 22.91
CA THR A 221 -0.30 5.47 23.62
C THR A 221 -1.52 4.95 24.34
N GLY A 222 -1.92 3.73 24.01
CA GLY A 222 -3.00 3.02 24.69
C GLY A 222 -4.18 2.67 23.80
N LYS A 223 -5.10 1.90 24.37
CA LYS A 223 -6.37 1.54 23.74
C LYS A 223 -7.39 2.64 24.01
N VAL A 224 -8.12 3.02 23.00
CA VAL A 224 -9.23 3.98 23.13
C VAL A 224 -10.49 3.22 23.51
N ALA A 225 -11.17 3.68 24.56
CA ALA A 225 -12.44 3.13 25.00
C ALA A 225 -13.52 3.39 23.93
N PRO A 226 -14.53 2.52 23.81
CA PRO A 226 -15.67 2.79 22.93
C PRO A 226 -16.39 4.07 23.37
N SER A 227 -16.87 4.83 22.41
CA SER A 227 -17.83 5.91 22.66
C SER A 227 -19.10 5.31 23.23
N GLY A 228 -19.52 5.72 24.41
CA GLY A 228 -20.74 5.27 25.08
C GLY A 228 -22.03 5.69 24.35
#